data_0ddc2a5525cb851b0b7a627677253926
#
_entry.id   0ddc2a5525cb851b0b7a627677253926
#
_cell.length_a   1.000
_cell.length_b   1.000
_cell.length_c   1.000
_cell.angle_alpha   90.00
_cell.angle_beta   90.00
_cell.angle_gamma   90.00
#
_symmetry.space_group_name_H-M   'P 1'
#
loop_
_entity.id
_entity.type
_entity.pdbx_description
1 polymer ?
#
loop_
_entity_poly.entity_id
_entity_poly.type
_entity_poly.pdbx_seq_one_letter_code
_entity_poly.pdbx_strand_id
1 'polypeptide(L)'
;ALVEQYGVKAFLMGTRSTDPDGRWLNGVFWPSSKGWTPFMRINPCLDWSYQDVWIFLRFFDVDYCELYNQGYTSIGTKSTSNPNPLLRKGSTADVASLTEIEEEEEEEMMYHPAYMLADGSQERAGRVAKQKVAKV
;
A
#
# COMPACT_ATOMS: atom_id res chain seq x y z
N ALA A 1 12.52 -22.56 -12.98
CA ALA A 1 12.02 -21.22 -12.59
C ALA A 1 11.74 -20.37 -13.85
N LEU A 2 10.90 -19.32 -13.75
CA LEU A 2 10.52 -18.47 -14.90
C LEU A 2 11.74 -17.91 -15.65
N VAL A 3 12.77 -17.51 -14.90
CA VAL A 3 14.03 -16.99 -15.47
C VAL A 3 14.68 -18.00 -16.43
N GLU A 4 14.78 -19.26 -16.03
CA GLU A 4 15.42 -20.32 -16.83
C GLU A 4 14.51 -20.77 -17.96
N GLN A 5 13.23 -21.00 -17.66
CA GLN A 5 12.27 -21.54 -18.61
C GLN A 5 11.95 -20.57 -19.75
N TYR A 6 11.85 -19.29 -19.45
CA TYR A 6 11.44 -18.25 -20.42
C TYR A 6 12.53 -17.24 -20.77
N GLY A 7 13.75 -17.43 -20.24
CA GLY A 7 14.87 -16.52 -20.47
C GLY A 7 14.64 -15.09 -19.93
N VAL A 8 13.80 -14.95 -18.89
CA VAL A 8 13.49 -13.65 -18.30
C VAL A 8 14.76 -13.02 -17.74
N LYS A 9 15.05 -11.78 -18.11
CA LYS A 9 16.23 -11.04 -17.66
C LYS A 9 15.93 -10.02 -16.55
N ALA A 10 14.69 -9.55 -16.48
CA ALA A 10 14.27 -8.54 -15.53
C ALA A 10 12.81 -8.71 -15.11
N PHE A 11 12.48 -8.18 -13.92
CA PHE A 11 11.11 -8.07 -13.41
C PHE A 11 10.84 -6.62 -13.01
N LEU A 12 9.66 -6.11 -13.41
CA LEU A 12 9.12 -4.87 -12.89
C LEU A 12 8.54 -5.13 -11.49
N MET A 13 8.91 -4.29 -10.54
CA MET A 13 8.51 -4.37 -9.14
C MET A 13 7.84 -3.07 -8.70
N GLY A 14 6.73 -3.14 -7.97
CA GLY A 14 6.07 -1.99 -7.37
C GLY A 14 6.68 -1.54 -6.04
N THR A 15 7.94 -1.84 -5.79
CA THR A 15 8.61 -1.53 -4.50
C THR A 15 8.95 -0.05 -4.44
N ARG A 16 8.61 0.58 -3.32
CA ARG A 16 9.00 1.96 -2.98
C ARG A 16 10.10 1.97 -1.91
N SER A 17 10.88 3.04 -1.85
CA SER A 17 11.92 3.21 -0.81
C SER A 17 11.37 3.21 0.62
N THR A 18 10.10 3.62 0.79
CA THR A 18 9.38 3.61 2.06
C THR A 18 8.86 2.22 2.47
N ASP A 19 8.82 1.25 1.57
CA ASP A 19 8.42 -0.12 1.88
C ASP A 19 9.48 -0.82 2.75
N PRO A 20 9.10 -1.80 3.59
CA PRO A 20 10.04 -2.49 4.47
C PRO A 20 11.26 -3.07 3.76
N ASP A 21 11.07 -3.63 2.57
CA ASP A 21 12.13 -4.23 1.75
C ASP A 21 12.75 -3.23 0.75
N GLY A 22 12.16 -2.06 0.58
CA GLY A 22 12.60 -1.01 -0.34
C GLY A 22 13.76 -0.17 0.20
N ARG A 23 13.84 -0.01 1.52
CA ARG A 23 14.84 0.84 2.20
C ARG A 23 16.30 0.46 1.91
N TRP A 24 16.54 -0.75 1.44
CA TRP A 24 17.87 -1.25 1.12
C TRP A 24 18.24 -1.09 -0.36
N LEU A 25 17.27 -0.66 -1.18
CA LEU A 25 17.48 -0.48 -2.62
C LEU A 25 18.19 0.87 -2.84
N ASN A 26 19.28 0.83 -3.58
CA ASN A 26 20.09 2.00 -3.89
C ASN A 26 19.92 2.46 -5.35
N GLY A 27 18.73 2.29 -5.89
CA GLY A 27 18.38 2.73 -7.23
C GLY A 27 17.29 1.91 -7.89
N VAL A 28 16.76 2.45 -8.97
CA VAL A 28 15.65 1.85 -9.74
C VAL A 28 16.03 0.45 -10.24
N PHE A 29 17.27 0.25 -10.67
CA PHE A 29 17.80 -1.03 -11.15
C PHE A 29 18.60 -1.71 -10.04
N TRP A 30 18.15 -2.90 -9.63
CA TRP A 30 18.77 -3.64 -8.54
C TRP A 30 18.87 -5.13 -8.87
N PRO A 31 20.05 -5.75 -8.81
CA PRO A 31 20.19 -7.17 -9.12
C PRO A 31 19.47 -8.07 -8.13
N SER A 32 19.19 -9.29 -8.54
CA SER A 32 18.69 -10.34 -7.65
C SER A 32 19.64 -10.59 -6.49
N SER A 33 19.13 -11.11 -5.38
CA SER A 33 19.91 -11.40 -4.19
C SER A 33 20.93 -12.52 -4.44
N LYS A 34 22.06 -12.49 -3.72
CA LYS A 34 23.08 -13.54 -3.80
C LYS A 34 22.46 -14.92 -3.54
N GLY A 35 22.80 -15.88 -4.38
CA GLY A 35 22.26 -17.25 -4.30
C GLY A 35 20.94 -17.49 -5.06
N TRP A 36 20.37 -16.44 -5.65
CA TRP A 36 19.23 -16.56 -6.56
C TRP A 36 19.69 -16.64 -8.01
N THR A 37 18.84 -17.22 -8.88
CA THR A 37 19.06 -17.14 -10.33
C THR A 37 19.19 -15.67 -10.73
N PRO A 38 20.23 -15.29 -11.53
CA PRO A 38 20.47 -13.90 -11.86
C PRO A 38 19.34 -13.26 -12.69
N PHE A 39 18.81 -12.16 -12.20
CA PHE A 39 17.89 -11.27 -12.93
C PHE A 39 18.01 -9.83 -12.39
N MET A 40 17.49 -8.87 -13.14
CA MET A 40 17.40 -7.48 -12.71
C MET A 40 15.99 -7.18 -12.13
N ARG A 41 15.94 -6.55 -10.96
CA ARG A 41 14.72 -5.87 -10.47
C ARG A 41 14.70 -4.46 -11.01
N ILE A 42 13.56 -4.04 -11.53
CA ILE A 42 13.34 -2.67 -12.01
C ILE A 42 12.20 -2.09 -11.17
N ASN A 43 12.49 -1.08 -10.37
CA ASN A 43 11.57 -0.47 -9.41
C ASN A 43 11.20 0.95 -9.88
N PRO A 44 10.30 1.13 -10.86
CA PRO A 44 9.99 2.44 -11.43
C PRO A 44 9.35 3.40 -10.44
N CYS A 45 8.70 2.87 -9.39
CA CYS A 45 8.03 3.64 -8.36
C CYS A 45 8.89 3.82 -7.09
N LEU A 46 10.22 3.57 -7.15
CA LEU A 46 11.09 3.56 -5.97
C LEU A 46 10.97 4.83 -5.13
N ASP A 47 10.94 5.98 -5.79
CA ASP A 47 10.92 7.30 -5.14
C ASP A 47 9.49 7.86 -4.95
N TRP A 48 8.46 7.07 -5.26
CA TRP A 48 7.09 7.52 -5.11
C TRP A 48 6.67 7.55 -3.63
N SER A 49 6.03 8.65 -3.24
CA SER A 49 5.33 8.73 -1.97
C SER A 49 4.00 7.95 -2.00
N TYR A 50 3.37 7.81 -0.84
CA TYR A 50 2.01 7.29 -0.75
C TYR A 50 1.02 8.11 -1.59
N GLN A 51 1.14 9.43 -1.52
CA GLN A 51 0.29 10.35 -2.27
C GLN A 51 0.51 10.24 -3.78
N ASP A 52 1.75 10.09 -4.24
CA ASP A 52 2.05 9.93 -5.69
C ASP A 52 1.36 8.69 -6.27
N VAL A 53 1.34 7.57 -5.53
CA VAL A 53 0.62 6.36 -5.94
C VAL A 53 -0.87 6.65 -6.10
N TRP A 54 -1.50 7.34 -5.13
CA TRP A 54 -2.93 7.65 -5.18
C TRP A 54 -3.27 8.67 -6.27
N ILE A 55 -2.43 9.68 -6.46
CA ILE A 55 -2.57 10.63 -7.57
C ILE A 55 -2.56 9.88 -8.90
N PHE A 56 -1.59 8.99 -9.10
CA PHE A 56 -1.48 8.20 -10.32
C PHE A 56 -2.71 7.32 -10.55
N LEU A 57 -3.10 6.50 -9.57
CA LEU A 57 -4.23 5.60 -9.68
C LEU A 57 -5.53 6.33 -10.03
N ARG A 58 -5.79 7.45 -9.35
CA ARG A 58 -7.03 8.22 -9.54
C ARG A 58 -7.01 9.06 -10.81
N PHE A 59 -5.86 9.61 -11.19
CA PHE A 59 -5.75 10.43 -12.40
C PHE A 59 -5.94 9.60 -13.68
N PHE A 60 -5.41 8.37 -13.68
CA PHE A 60 -5.52 7.45 -14.82
C PHE A 60 -6.68 6.47 -14.71
N ASP A 61 -7.55 6.61 -13.72
CA ASP A 61 -8.70 5.72 -13.46
C ASP A 61 -8.29 4.24 -13.45
N VAL A 62 -7.21 3.93 -12.74
CA VAL A 62 -6.68 2.57 -12.63
C VAL A 62 -7.41 1.82 -11.52
N ASP A 63 -7.91 0.64 -11.84
CA ASP A 63 -8.56 -0.24 -10.84
C ASP A 63 -7.62 -0.59 -9.69
N TYR A 64 -8.15 -0.61 -8.48
CA TYR A 64 -7.45 -1.01 -7.28
C TYR A 64 -8.33 -1.85 -6.35
N CYS A 65 -7.72 -2.52 -5.37
CA CYS A 65 -8.42 -3.40 -4.45
C CYS A 65 -9.48 -2.65 -3.63
N GLU A 66 -10.71 -3.18 -3.58
CA GLU A 66 -11.87 -2.63 -2.87
C GLU A 66 -11.61 -2.35 -1.38
N LEU A 67 -10.74 -3.11 -0.74
CA LEU A 67 -10.36 -2.89 0.66
C LEU A 67 -9.81 -1.48 0.91
N TYR A 68 -9.22 -0.84 -0.10
CA TYR A 68 -8.76 0.55 0.04
C TYR A 68 -9.91 1.54 0.21
N ASN A 69 -11.08 1.26 -0.35
CA ASN A 69 -12.30 2.06 -0.12
C ASN A 69 -12.83 1.89 1.30
N GLN A 70 -12.51 0.77 1.95
CA GLN A 70 -12.89 0.43 3.32
C GLN A 70 -11.86 0.90 4.38
N GLY A 71 -10.95 1.79 4.02
CA GLY A 71 -9.96 2.39 4.93
C GLY A 71 -8.70 1.56 5.17
N TYR A 72 -8.50 0.44 4.46
CA TYR A 72 -7.22 -0.26 4.51
C TYR A 72 -6.19 0.55 3.72
N THR A 73 -5.07 0.88 4.32
CA THR A 73 -3.98 1.63 3.69
C THR A 73 -2.74 0.79 3.44
N SER A 74 -2.65 -0.38 4.06
CA SER A 74 -1.59 -1.36 3.85
C SER A 74 -2.15 -2.76 4.01
N ILE A 75 -2.04 -3.59 2.99
CA ILE A 75 -2.62 -4.92 2.94
C ILE A 75 -1.53 -6.00 3.05
N GLY A 76 -1.77 -7.00 3.88
CA GLY A 76 -0.93 -8.18 4.02
C GLY A 76 -1.79 -9.43 4.15
N THR A 77 -1.55 -10.27 5.18
CA THR A 77 -2.46 -11.39 5.46
C THR A 77 -3.72 -10.87 6.17
N LYS A 78 -4.84 -11.61 6.05
CA LYS A 78 -6.11 -11.27 6.70
C LYS A 78 -5.96 -11.01 8.22
N SER A 79 -5.13 -11.81 8.89
CA SER A 79 -4.89 -11.68 10.35
C SER A 79 -3.96 -10.53 10.75
N THR A 80 -3.31 -9.84 9.79
CA THR A 80 -2.36 -8.77 10.06
C THR A 80 -2.73 -7.45 9.40
N SER A 81 -3.94 -7.35 8.85
CA SER A 81 -4.43 -6.15 8.19
C SER A 81 -5.75 -5.72 8.79
N ASN A 82 -5.80 -4.47 9.23
CA ASN A 82 -7.00 -3.79 9.68
C ASN A 82 -7.13 -2.46 8.94
N PRO A 83 -8.33 -1.87 8.89
CA PRO A 83 -8.49 -0.49 8.46
C PRO A 83 -7.59 0.44 9.29
N ASN A 84 -7.10 1.50 8.66
CA ASN A 84 -6.24 2.47 9.32
C ASN A 84 -7.07 3.28 10.34
N PRO A 85 -6.71 3.30 11.63
CA PRO A 85 -7.47 4.01 12.64
C PRO A 85 -7.58 5.52 12.39
N LEU A 86 -6.64 6.11 11.64
CA LEU A 86 -6.65 7.53 11.27
C LEU A 86 -7.70 7.88 10.20
N LEU A 87 -8.29 6.87 9.56
CA LEU A 87 -9.36 7.05 8.57
C LEU A 87 -10.74 6.77 9.16
N ARG A 88 -10.86 6.52 10.47
CA ARG A 88 -12.14 6.27 11.10
C ARG A 88 -13.00 7.52 11.09
N LYS A 89 -14.24 7.43 10.56
CA LYS A 89 -15.22 8.51 10.59
C LYS A 89 -15.60 8.84 12.02
N GLY A 90 -15.82 10.13 12.34
CA GLY A 90 -16.11 10.59 13.71
C GLY A 90 -14.88 10.77 14.60
N SER A 91 -13.67 10.66 14.06
CA SER A 91 -12.44 11.15 14.70
C SER A 91 -12.39 12.69 14.57
N THR A 92 -11.79 13.37 15.56
CA THR A 92 -11.77 14.85 15.70
C THR A 92 -11.21 15.64 14.51
N ALA A 93 -10.78 14.98 13.44
CA ALA A 93 -10.34 15.60 12.19
C ALA A 93 -11.51 15.95 11.24
N ASP A 94 -12.74 15.42 11.48
CA ASP A 94 -13.87 15.56 10.53
C ASP A 94 -14.71 16.84 10.71
N VAL A 95 -14.34 17.72 11.64
CA VAL A 95 -15.18 18.87 12.03
C VAL A 95 -15.11 20.05 11.03
N ALA A 96 -14.31 19.96 9.97
CA ALA A 96 -14.04 21.10 9.07
C ALA A 96 -14.83 21.10 7.73
N SER A 97 -15.70 20.13 7.45
CA SER A 97 -16.43 20.09 6.17
C SER A 97 -17.83 19.48 6.32
N LEU A 98 -18.74 20.22 6.94
CA LEU A 98 -20.18 19.94 6.86
C LEU A 98 -20.82 20.89 5.87
N THR A 99 -21.00 20.44 4.64
CA THR A 99 -22.07 20.91 3.76
C THR A 99 -23.04 19.75 3.57
N GLU A 100 -24.29 19.99 3.93
CA GLU A 100 -25.45 19.11 3.82
C GLU A 100 -25.58 18.60 2.39
N ILE A 101 -25.55 17.29 2.17
CA ILE A 101 -26.03 16.63 0.95
C ILE A 101 -26.78 15.37 1.36
N GLU A 102 -27.92 15.20 0.78
CA GLU A 102 -29.04 14.29 0.90
C GLU A 102 -28.68 12.84 1.23
N GLU A 103 -29.43 12.28 2.21
CA GLU A 103 -29.40 10.89 2.68
C GLU A 103 -29.95 9.96 1.58
N GLU A 104 -29.07 9.27 0.86
CA GLU A 104 -29.38 7.96 0.29
C GLU A 104 -28.72 6.91 1.18
N GLU A 105 -29.44 5.83 1.52
CA GLU A 105 -29.01 4.73 2.40
C GLU A 105 -27.82 3.98 1.78
N GLU A 106 -26.62 4.58 1.80
CA GLU A 106 -25.36 3.85 1.69
C GLU A 106 -25.07 3.24 3.07
N GLU A 107 -24.82 1.94 3.13
CA GLU A 107 -24.20 1.30 4.29
C GLU A 107 -23.00 2.15 4.71
N GLU A 108 -23.14 2.89 5.78
CA GLU A 108 -22.19 3.91 6.23
C GLU A 108 -20.85 3.27 6.53
N MET A 109 -19.97 3.23 5.55
CA MET A 109 -18.61 2.72 5.74
C MET A 109 -17.97 3.48 6.87
N MET A 110 -17.58 2.76 7.94
CA MET A 110 -17.02 3.33 9.16
C MET A 110 -15.69 4.06 8.95
N TYR A 111 -15.10 4.00 7.76
CA TYR A 111 -13.79 4.55 7.45
C TYR A 111 -13.81 5.31 6.13
N HIS A 112 -13.03 6.36 6.05
CA HIS A 112 -12.73 7.05 4.80
C HIS A 112 -11.84 6.18 3.90
N PRO A 113 -11.92 6.33 2.57
CA PRO A 113 -11.04 5.64 1.63
C PRO A 113 -9.56 5.95 1.87
N ALA A 114 -8.70 5.00 1.53
CA ALA A 114 -7.25 5.07 1.75
C ALA A 114 -6.61 6.34 1.17
N TYR A 115 -7.05 6.81 0.01
CA TYR A 115 -6.50 8.01 -0.63
C TYR A 115 -6.71 9.31 0.19
N MET A 116 -7.58 9.28 1.20
CA MET A 116 -7.80 10.41 2.11
C MET A 116 -6.81 10.45 3.28
N LEU A 117 -5.89 9.48 3.40
CA LEU A 117 -4.85 9.53 4.42
C LEU A 117 -3.90 10.71 4.17
N ALA A 118 -3.94 11.71 5.05
CA ALA A 118 -3.16 12.94 4.92
C ALA A 118 -1.64 12.70 5.08
N ASP A 119 -1.25 11.90 6.08
CA ASP A 119 0.15 11.56 6.33
C ASP A 119 0.47 10.15 5.83
N GLY A 120 1.09 10.05 4.66
CA GLY A 120 1.49 8.79 4.04
C GLY A 120 2.50 7.98 4.86
N SER A 121 3.22 8.59 5.80
CA SER A 121 4.11 7.85 6.71
C SER A 121 3.33 6.91 7.64
N GLN A 122 2.05 7.16 7.84
CA GLN A 122 1.12 6.37 8.65
C GLN A 122 0.37 5.29 7.86
N GLU A 123 0.74 5.03 6.61
CA GLU A 123 0.07 4.02 5.77
C GLU A 123 0.01 2.64 6.42
N ARG A 124 0.92 2.33 7.32
CA ARG A 124 1.00 1.03 8.00
C ARG A 124 0.36 1.00 9.38
N ALA A 125 -0.32 2.06 9.82
CA ALA A 125 -0.94 2.13 11.16
C ALA A 125 -2.01 1.04 11.39
N GLY A 126 -2.64 0.52 10.34
CA GLY A 126 -3.57 -0.62 10.40
C GLY A 126 -2.88 -2.00 10.43
N ARG A 127 -1.52 -2.08 10.41
CA ARG A 127 -0.82 -3.36 10.39
C ARG A 127 -0.54 -3.88 11.80
N VAL A 128 -0.87 -5.15 12.04
CA VAL A 128 -0.55 -5.84 13.28
C VAL A 128 0.75 -6.61 13.11
N ALA A 129 1.66 -6.46 14.08
CA ALA A 129 2.90 -7.23 14.08
C ALA A 129 2.59 -8.75 14.17
N LYS A 130 3.25 -9.55 13.32
CA LYS A 130 3.17 -11.01 13.47
C LYS A 130 3.71 -11.38 14.84
N GLN A 131 2.89 -12.05 15.65
CA GLN A 131 3.41 -12.73 16.84
C GLN A 131 4.48 -13.72 16.38
N LYS A 132 5.71 -13.54 16.83
CA LYS A 132 6.74 -14.56 16.66
C LYS A 132 6.30 -15.78 17.45
N VAL A 133 5.80 -16.80 16.77
CA VAL A 133 5.65 -18.13 17.39
C VAL A 133 7.06 -18.57 17.73
N ALA A 134 7.36 -18.60 19.03
CA ALA A 134 8.61 -19.19 19.49
C ALA A 134 8.59 -20.66 19.03
N LYS A 135 9.54 -21.01 18.17
CA LYS A 135 9.80 -22.40 17.87
C LYS A 135 10.32 -23.02 19.16
N VAL A 136 9.51 -23.87 19.78
CA VAL A 136 9.90 -24.81 20.84
C VAL A 136 10.79 -25.87 20.20
#